data_a8007329fa9438798ab88e518a567416
#
_entry.id   a8007329fa9438798ab88e518a567416
#
_cell.length_a   1.000
_cell.length_b   1.000
_cell.length_c   1.000
_cell.angle_alpha   90.00
_cell.angle_beta   90.00
_cell.angle_gamma   90.00
#
_symmetry.space_group_name_H-M   'P 1'
#
loop_
_entity.id
_entity.type
_entity.pdbx_description
1 polymer ?
#
loop_
_entity_poly.entity_id
_entity_poly.type
_entity_poly.pdbx_seq_one_letter_code
_entity_poly.pdbx_strand_id
1 'polypeptide(L)'
;KTGQWQGVREFLKENLTSKEYDSAKESTLTSFYTPPQVIEEVYSALSQMGFKTGNVLEPSMGVGAFVGSIPDSMKDSKVYGVELDSISGRIARKLYPESDIQIKGFEEQTLF
;
A
#
# COMPACT_ATOMS: atom_id res chain seq x y z
N LYS A 1 -9.74 22.25 -18.89
CA LYS A 1 -9.47 21.04 -18.11
C LYS A 1 -7.98 20.81 -17.89
N THR A 2 -7.20 20.82 -18.97
CA THR A 2 -5.75 20.74 -18.83
C THR A 2 -5.18 21.93 -18.07
N GLY A 3 -5.73 23.12 -18.26
CA GLY A 3 -5.33 24.33 -17.54
C GLY A 3 -5.58 24.27 -16.04
N GLN A 4 -6.66 23.62 -15.62
CA GLN A 4 -7.02 23.47 -14.22
C GLN A 4 -5.97 22.65 -13.43
N TRP A 5 -5.39 21.65 -14.06
CA TRP A 5 -4.43 20.74 -13.43
C TRP A 5 -2.97 21.10 -13.74
N GLN A 6 -2.74 22.10 -14.58
CA GLN A 6 -1.38 22.46 -15.01
C GLN A 6 -0.51 22.90 -13.83
N GLY A 7 -1.05 23.72 -12.94
CA GLY A 7 -0.31 24.18 -11.76
C GLY A 7 0.05 23.04 -10.82
N VAL A 8 -0.86 22.08 -10.65
CA VAL A 8 -0.60 20.88 -9.85
C VAL A 8 0.50 20.03 -10.48
N ARG A 9 0.45 19.86 -11.80
CA ARG A 9 1.46 19.13 -12.54
C ARG A 9 2.85 19.76 -12.40
N GLU A 10 2.93 21.07 -12.56
CA GLU A 10 4.18 21.82 -12.40
C GLU A 10 4.72 21.71 -10.98
N PHE A 11 3.87 21.86 -9.99
CA PHE A 11 4.24 21.68 -8.59
C PHE A 11 4.84 20.29 -8.33
N LEU A 12 4.22 19.23 -8.85
CA LEU A 12 4.72 17.88 -8.70
C LEU A 12 6.06 17.69 -9.39
N LYS A 13 6.23 18.24 -10.59
CA LYS A 13 7.51 18.16 -11.32
C LYS A 13 8.64 18.87 -10.58
N GLU A 14 8.34 19.98 -9.92
CA GLU A 14 9.34 20.74 -9.15
C GLU A 14 9.73 20.05 -7.85
N ASN A 15 8.82 19.32 -7.23
CA ASN A 15 9.01 18.75 -5.89
C ASN A 15 9.36 17.27 -5.89
N LEU A 16 9.17 16.57 -7.00
CA LEU A 16 9.52 15.17 -7.15
C LEU A 16 10.73 15.03 -8.07
N THR A 17 11.53 14.01 -7.84
CA THR A 17 12.54 13.63 -8.80
C THR A 17 11.85 13.14 -10.09
N SER A 18 12.57 13.12 -11.22
CA SER A 18 12.04 12.59 -12.48
C SER A 18 11.53 11.17 -12.30
N LYS A 19 12.27 10.34 -11.58
CA LYS A 19 11.89 8.95 -11.31
C LYS A 19 10.62 8.87 -10.47
N GLU A 20 10.50 9.69 -9.45
CA GLU A 20 9.30 9.74 -8.60
C GLU A 20 8.09 10.22 -9.39
N TYR A 21 8.26 11.24 -10.22
CA TYR A 21 7.18 11.75 -11.06
C TYR A 21 6.69 10.70 -12.06
N ASP A 22 7.59 10.01 -12.72
CA ASP A 22 7.25 8.95 -13.67
C ASP A 22 6.53 7.79 -12.96
N SER A 23 7.00 7.42 -11.79
CA SER A 23 6.38 6.39 -10.97
C SER A 23 4.95 6.76 -10.57
N ALA A 24 4.74 7.99 -10.12
CA ALA A 24 3.42 8.50 -9.76
C ALA A 24 2.48 8.54 -10.97
N LYS A 25 2.98 8.99 -12.10
CA LYS A 25 2.21 9.04 -13.35
C LYS A 25 1.78 7.65 -13.81
N GLU A 26 2.68 6.67 -13.74
CA GLU A 26 2.37 5.29 -14.12
C GLU A 26 1.37 4.66 -13.15
N SER A 27 1.48 4.94 -11.86
CA SER A 27 0.57 4.38 -10.87
C SER A 27 -0.87 4.84 -11.06
N THR A 28 -1.12 6.01 -11.67
CA THR A 28 -2.48 6.43 -12.02
C THR A 28 -3.16 5.51 -13.03
N LEU A 29 -2.36 4.79 -13.82
CA LEU A 29 -2.86 3.87 -14.85
C LEU A 29 -2.95 2.43 -14.35
N THR A 30 -2.17 2.07 -13.35
CA THR A 30 -1.99 0.66 -12.94
C THR A 30 -2.41 0.38 -11.50
N SER A 31 -2.65 1.40 -10.68
CA SER A 31 -3.05 1.21 -9.30
C SER A 31 -4.57 1.04 -9.19
N PHE A 32 -4.97 -0.07 -8.59
CA PHE A 32 -6.37 -0.37 -8.30
C PHE A 32 -6.50 -0.60 -6.80
N TYR A 33 -7.29 0.25 -6.16
CA TYR A 33 -7.46 0.18 -4.71
C TYR A 33 -8.66 -0.69 -4.36
N THR A 34 -8.48 -1.56 -3.37
CA THR A 34 -9.54 -2.44 -2.90
C THR A 34 -10.58 -1.62 -2.12
N PRO A 35 -11.88 -1.72 -2.47
CA PRO A 35 -12.91 -1.01 -1.71
C PRO A 35 -12.94 -1.43 -0.25
N PRO A 36 -13.24 -0.50 0.69
CA PRO A 36 -13.27 -0.82 2.12
C PRO A 36 -14.20 -1.97 2.48
N GLN A 37 -15.34 -2.09 1.81
CA GLN A 37 -16.29 -3.18 2.05
C GLN A 37 -15.68 -4.55 1.75
N VAL A 38 -14.88 -4.64 0.68
CA VAL A 38 -14.21 -5.91 0.33
C VAL A 38 -13.16 -6.25 1.39
N ILE A 39 -12.41 -5.27 1.87
CA ILE A 39 -11.41 -5.47 2.93
C ILE A 39 -12.07 -5.99 4.20
N GLU A 40 -13.19 -5.38 4.62
CA GLU A 40 -13.96 -5.81 5.78
C GLU A 40 -14.44 -7.24 5.65
N GLU A 41 -14.96 -7.61 4.47
CA GLU A 41 -15.42 -8.97 4.20
C GLU A 41 -14.29 -9.99 4.26
N VAL A 42 -13.10 -9.64 3.74
CA VAL A 42 -11.93 -10.52 3.83
C VAL A 42 -11.54 -10.77 5.29
N TYR A 43 -11.47 -9.72 6.10
CA TYR A 43 -11.17 -9.88 7.53
C TYR A 43 -12.25 -10.64 8.29
N SER A 44 -13.51 -10.40 7.95
CA SER A 44 -14.63 -11.14 8.53
C SER A 44 -14.51 -12.64 8.22
N ALA A 45 -14.21 -12.99 6.98
CA ALA A 45 -14.01 -14.38 6.57
C ALA A 45 -12.84 -15.02 7.34
N LEU A 46 -11.71 -14.33 7.46
CA LEU A 46 -10.56 -14.82 8.22
C LEU A 46 -10.90 -15.06 9.68
N SER A 47 -11.64 -14.14 10.28
CA SER A 47 -12.10 -14.28 11.67
C SER A 47 -13.02 -15.50 11.85
N GLN A 48 -13.95 -15.71 10.93
CA GLN A 48 -14.83 -16.87 10.93
C GLN A 48 -14.08 -18.19 10.76
N MET A 49 -12.96 -18.16 10.03
CA MET A 49 -12.08 -19.31 9.86
C MET A 49 -11.18 -19.58 11.06
N GLY A 50 -11.24 -18.72 12.09
CA GLY A 50 -10.50 -18.90 13.33
C GLY A 50 -9.17 -18.16 13.42
N PHE A 51 -8.83 -17.32 12.42
CA PHE A 51 -7.61 -16.51 12.47
C PHE A 51 -7.74 -15.42 13.55
N LYS A 52 -6.74 -15.30 14.41
CA LYS A 52 -6.64 -14.26 15.42
C LYS A 52 -5.37 -13.44 15.30
N THR A 53 -4.22 -14.09 15.44
CA THR A 53 -2.92 -13.43 15.43
C THR A 53 -1.94 -14.28 14.63
N GLY A 54 -1.12 -13.63 13.82
CA GLY A 54 -0.12 -14.33 13.03
C GLY A 54 0.64 -13.38 12.12
N ASN A 55 1.42 -13.94 11.23
CA ASN A 55 2.12 -13.17 10.22
C ASN A 55 1.22 -12.93 9.02
N VAL A 56 1.12 -11.68 8.61
CA VAL A 56 0.31 -11.27 7.46
C VAL A 56 1.24 -10.73 6.39
N LEU A 57 1.14 -11.28 5.20
CA LEU A 57 1.89 -10.80 4.04
C LEU A 57 0.95 -10.11 3.05
N GLU A 58 1.25 -8.87 2.74
CA GLU A 58 0.56 -8.12 1.69
C GLU A 58 1.53 -7.92 0.51
N PRO A 59 1.40 -8.69 -0.57
CA PRO A 59 2.37 -8.68 -1.67
C PRO A 59 2.26 -7.48 -2.61
N SER A 60 1.15 -6.75 -2.56
CA SER A 60 0.90 -5.55 -3.36
C SER A 60 0.22 -4.51 -2.47
N MET A 61 1.00 -3.97 -1.57
CA MET A 61 0.48 -3.24 -0.41
C MET A 61 -0.18 -1.90 -0.74
N GLY A 62 0.23 -1.22 -1.81
CA GLY A 62 -0.21 0.13 -2.08
C GLY A 62 0.16 1.06 -0.92
N VAL A 63 -0.78 1.90 -0.50
CA VAL A 63 -0.59 2.77 0.66
C VAL A 63 -1.02 2.11 1.98
N GLY A 64 -1.39 0.84 1.94
CA GLY A 64 -1.64 0.05 3.14
C GLY A 64 -3.08 -0.03 3.62
N ALA A 65 -4.05 -0.02 2.71
CA ALA A 65 -5.47 -0.07 3.09
C ALA A 65 -5.83 -1.31 3.93
N PHE A 66 -5.29 -2.48 3.58
CA PHE A 66 -5.50 -3.70 4.37
C PHE A 66 -4.90 -3.59 5.76
N VAL A 67 -3.72 -3.00 5.90
CA VAL A 67 -3.06 -2.81 7.20
C VAL A 67 -3.85 -1.84 8.06
N GLY A 68 -4.29 -0.74 7.48
CA GLY A 68 -5.06 0.29 8.19
C GLY A 68 -6.45 -0.19 8.63
N SER A 69 -6.94 -1.28 8.06
CA SER A 69 -8.26 -1.84 8.34
C SER A 69 -8.21 -3.11 9.20
N ILE A 70 -7.05 -3.47 9.73
CA ILE A 70 -6.92 -4.65 10.59
C ILE A 70 -7.85 -4.48 11.80
N PRO A 71 -8.75 -5.45 12.06
CA PRO A 71 -9.62 -5.37 13.22
C PRO A 71 -8.85 -5.57 14.53
N ASP A 72 -9.40 -5.04 15.63
CA ASP A 72 -8.75 -5.11 16.95
C ASP A 72 -8.41 -6.54 17.37
N SER A 73 -9.23 -7.51 16.96
CA SER A 73 -8.99 -8.93 17.26
C SER A 73 -7.70 -9.48 16.62
N MET A 74 -7.17 -8.78 15.61
CA MET A 74 -5.98 -9.20 14.85
C MET A 74 -4.83 -8.20 14.95
N LYS A 75 -4.94 -7.17 15.77
CA LYS A 75 -3.98 -6.06 15.85
C LYS A 75 -2.57 -6.46 16.28
N ASP A 76 -2.43 -7.60 16.94
CA ASP A 76 -1.13 -8.10 17.38
C ASP A 76 -0.41 -8.90 16.29
N SER A 77 -1.01 -9.01 15.11
CA SER A 77 -0.39 -9.65 13.96
C SER A 77 0.79 -8.84 13.43
N LYS A 78 1.83 -9.53 13.00
CA LYS A 78 2.98 -8.90 12.37
C LYS A 78 2.75 -8.80 10.86
N VAL A 79 2.88 -7.59 10.32
CA VAL A 79 2.60 -7.31 8.92
C VAL A 79 3.89 -7.14 8.13
N TYR A 80 3.95 -7.83 7.01
CA TYR A 80 4.99 -7.73 6.01
C TYR A 80 4.35 -7.25 4.72
N GLY A 81 4.83 -6.15 4.18
CA GLY A 81 4.30 -5.58 2.94
C GLY A 81 5.36 -5.49 1.87
N VAL A 82 4.95 -5.66 0.63
CA VAL A 82 5.79 -5.42 -0.54
C VAL A 82 5.03 -4.47 -1.46
N GLU A 83 5.72 -3.46 -1.96
CA GLU A 83 5.14 -2.50 -2.88
C GLU A 83 6.18 -2.07 -3.92
N LEU A 84 5.83 -2.21 -5.18
CA LEU A 84 6.71 -1.85 -6.29
C LEU A 84 6.84 -0.33 -6.44
N ASP A 85 5.74 0.42 -6.30
CA ASP A 85 5.74 1.86 -6.42
C ASP A 85 6.40 2.51 -5.20
N SER A 86 7.48 3.24 -5.45
CA SER A 86 8.28 3.84 -4.38
C SER A 86 7.51 4.91 -3.58
N ILE A 87 6.63 5.64 -4.23
CA ILE A 87 5.84 6.68 -3.56
C ILE A 87 4.83 6.04 -2.61
N SER A 88 4.04 5.09 -3.12
CA SER A 88 3.06 4.34 -2.30
C SER A 88 3.74 3.61 -1.14
N GLY A 89 4.87 2.95 -1.40
CA GLY A 89 5.63 2.24 -0.37
C GLY A 89 6.17 3.17 0.72
N ARG A 90 6.66 4.34 0.34
CA ARG A 90 7.13 5.35 1.30
C ARG A 90 5.99 5.92 2.14
N ILE A 91 4.83 6.15 1.53
CA ILE A 91 3.63 6.56 2.27
C ILE A 91 3.23 5.48 3.28
N ALA A 92 3.18 4.22 2.85
CA ALA A 92 2.85 3.10 3.72
C ALA A 92 3.83 2.99 4.90
N ARG A 93 5.12 3.16 4.67
CA ARG A 93 6.13 3.16 5.75
C ARG A 93 5.89 4.26 6.78
N LYS A 94 5.43 5.42 6.33
CA LYS A 94 5.11 6.53 7.23
C LYS A 94 3.85 6.28 8.04
N LEU A 95 2.84 5.69 7.41
CA LEU A 95 1.58 5.39 8.07
C LEU A 95 1.68 4.21 9.04
N TYR A 96 2.49 3.21 8.70
CA TYR A 96 2.59 1.95 9.45
C TYR A 96 4.04 1.62 9.79
N PRO A 97 4.67 2.41 10.68
CA PRO A 97 6.11 2.26 10.97
C PRO A 97 6.47 0.93 11.65
N GLU A 98 5.49 0.23 12.23
CA GLU A 98 5.71 -1.07 12.87
C GLU A 98 5.66 -2.25 11.88
N SER A 99 5.22 -2.01 10.65
CA SER A 99 5.17 -3.03 9.61
C SER A 99 6.50 -3.10 8.86
N ASP A 100 6.87 -4.30 8.45
CA ASP A 100 8.07 -4.51 7.62
C ASP A 100 7.66 -4.34 6.15
N ILE A 101 8.00 -3.19 5.57
CA ILE A 101 7.59 -2.83 4.21
C ILE A 101 8.83 -2.75 3.31
N GLN A 102 8.83 -3.58 2.26
CA GLN A 102 9.87 -3.62 1.25
C GLN A 102 9.38 -2.94 -0.03
N ILE A 103 10.19 -2.04 -0.57
CA ILE A 103 9.87 -1.33 -1.82
C ILE A 103 10.62 -2.00 -2.96
N LYS A 104 9.95 -2.95 -3.60
CA LYS A 104 10.49 -3.74 -4.71
C LYS A 104 9.39 -4.56 -5.37
N GLY A 105 9.70 -5.24 -6.46
CA GLY A 105 8.79 -6.22 -7.03
C GLY A 105 8.67 -7.44 -6.12
N PHE A 106 7.51 -8.04 -6.05
CA PHE A 106 7.28 -9.21 -5.20
C PHE A 106 8.15 -10.39 -5.62
N GLU A 107 8.45 -10.52 -6.91
CA GLU A 107 9.33 -11.56 -7.46
C GLU A 107 10.76 -11.47 -6.92
N GLU A 108 11.16 -10.31 -6.39
CA GLU A 108 12.47 -10.11 -5.79
C GLU A 108 12.49 -10.42 -4.29
N GLN A 109 11.33 -10.71 -3.72
CA GLN A 109 11.19 -10.93 -2.29
C GLN A 109 11.58 -12.36 -1.92
N THR A 110 12.55 -12.49 -1.03
CA THR A 110 12.81 -13.76 -0.36
C THR A 110 11.83 -13.94 0.79
N LEU A 111 11.54 -15.18 1.15
CA LEU A 111 10.69 -15.45 2.31
C LEU A 111 11.31 -14.88 3.57
N PHE A 112 10.46 -14.30 4.36
CA PHE A 112 10.85 -13.65 5.60
C PHE A 112 11.35 -14.65 6.65
#